data_5de7bdae0fa71594b277295bc8ca7cfc
#
_entry.id   5de7bdae0fa71594b277295bc8ca7cfc
#
_cell.length_a   1.000
_cell.length_b   1.000
_cell.length_c   1.000
_cell.angle_alpha   90.00
_cell.angle_beta   90.00
_cell.angle_gamma   90.00
#
_symmetry.space_group_name_H-M   'P 1'
#
loop_
_entity.id
_entity.type
_entity.pdbx_description
1 polymer ?
#
loop_
_entity_poly.entity_id
_entity_poly.type
_entity_poly.pdbx_seq_one_letter_code
_entity_poly.pdbx_strand_id
1 'polypeptide(L)'
;VQSFLEFEKPIAELENKIADLRGLSTTENDVNIDDEIATLTAKVETTLTQVYSDLSAWQKTQVARHAGRPHFSDYVSRLITDFTPLAGDRGFSDDQAIMGGLGRFRGQSVVIIGHEKGKDTNSRLHHNFGMARPEGYRKAVRLMDLADRYGLPVISLVDTSGAYPGVGAEERGQAEAIARSTAKCLDLKVPMISAIVGEGGSGGAIAIAAANRVIMLEHSVYAVISPEGCASILWHTADKAPEAAKQLKLTAQDLLSLSVIDKIISEPIGGAHRDPGTTIDSLGNAINDYLTDLSDIPGDELRQAREDKFLAMGAL
;
A
#
# COMPACT_ATOMS: atom_id res chain seq x y z
N VAL A 1 19.12 -4.41 11.21
CA VAL A 1 18.60 -3.99 12.54
C VAL A 1 17.10 -3.82 12.39
N GLN A 2 16.33 -4.56 13.18
CA GLN A 2 14.87 -4.46 13.20
C GLN A 2 14.47 -3.08 13.73
N SER A 3 13.63 -2.37 13.01
CA SER A 3 13.11 -1.05 13.42
C SER A 3 11.81 -1.28 14.21
N PHE A 4 11.71 -0.69 15.39
CA PHE A 4 10.51 -0.77 16.23
C PHE A 4 9.82 0.58 16.30
N LEU A 5 8.50 0.57 16.31
CA LEU A 5 7.69 1.75 16.56
C LEU A 5 7.66 2.08 18.07
N GLU A 6 7.33 3.30 18.44
CA GLU A 6 7.39 3.73 19.83
C GLU A 6 6.51 2.88 20.76
N PHE A 7 5.33 2.51 20.30
CA PHE A 7 4.41 1.67 21.06
C PHE A 7 4.83 0.18 21.11
N GLU A 8 5.82 -0.22 20.32
CA GLU A 8 6.43 -1.56 20.31
C GLU A 8 7.61 -1.70 21.29
N LYS A 9 7.96 -0.67 22.07
CA LYS A 9 9.06 -0.73 23.04
C LYS A 9 9.05 -1.98 23.94
N PRO A 10 7.89 -2.41 24.50
CA PRO A 10 7.86 -3.63 25.33
C PRO A 10 8.24 -4.90 24.56
N ILE A 11 7.94 -4.93 23.24
CA ILE A 11 8.28 -6.04 22.37
C ILE A 11 9.78 -6.00 22.05
N ALA A 12 10.30 -4.81 21.73
CA ALA A 12 11.72 -4.59 21.46
C ALA A 12 12.61 -5.03 22.65
N GLU A 13 12.19 -4.73 23.88
CA GLU A 13 12.92 -5.15 25.09
C GLU A 13 12.98 -6.67 25.24
N LEU A 14 11.90 -7.38 24.93
CA LEU A 14 11.86 -8.83 24.97
C LEU A 14 12.70 -9.47 23.86
N GLU A 15 12.57 -8.95 22.61
CA GLU A 15 13.33 -9.46 21.47
C GLU A 15 14.84 -9.21 21.62
N ASN A 16 15.25 -8.08 22.21
CA ASN A 16 16.65 -7.80 22.53
C ASN A 16 17.18 -8.80 23.58
N LYS A 17 16.42 -9.12 24.62
CA LYS A 17 16.81 -10.14 25.60
C LYS A 17 16.98 -11.53 24.97
N ILE A 18 16.09 -11.90 24.05
CA ILE A 18 16.21 -13.16 23.29
C ILE A 18 17.49 -13.15 22.44
N ALA A 19 17.79 -12.02 21.78
CA ALA A 19 19.01 -11.88 20.98
C ALA A 19 20.29 -12.00 21.85
N ASP A 20 20.30 -11.37 23.03
CA ASP A 20 21.41 -11.44 23.98
C ASP A 20 21.60 -12.89 24.48
N LEU A 21 20.53 -13.59 24.85
CA LEU A 21 20.59 -14.99 25.29
C LEU A 21 21.12 -15.92 24.18
N ARG A 22 20.64 -15.73 22.94
CA ARG A 22 21.17 -16.47 21.79
C ARG A 22 22.67 -16.21 21.53
N GLY A 23 23.13 -14.99 21.81
CA GLY A 23 24.56 -14.64 21.73
C GLY A 23 25.42 -15.32 22.79
N LEU A 24 24.84 -15.65 23.96
CA LEU A 24 25.53 -16.33 25.04
C LEU A 24 25.53 -17.87 24.91
N SER A 25 24.57 -18.45 24.18
CA SER A 25 24.37 -19.89 23.96
C SER A 25 25.46 -20.58 23.11
N THR A 26 26.55 -19.92 22.78
CA THR A 26 27.67 -20.52 22.03
C THR A 26 28.68 -21.27 22.94
N THR A 27 28.46 -21.36 24.24
CA THR A 27 29.33 -22.05 25.20
C THR A 27 28.57 -23.11 26.02
N GLU A 28 29.13 -24.30 26.10
CA GLU A 28 28.63 -25.57 26.64
C GLU A 28 27.97 -25.52 28.07
N ASN A 29 26.70 -25.05 28.18
CA ASN A 29 25.82 -25.36 29.37
C ASN A 29 24.37 -24.86 29.15
N ASP A 30 23.60 -25.46 28.21
CA ASP A 30 22.53 -24.72 27.54
C ASP A 30 21.06 -25.13 27.82
N VAL A 31 20.76 -26.11 28.65
CA VAL A 31 19.37 -26.57 28.84
C VAL A 31 18.48 -25.49 29.48
N ASN A 32 19.05 -24.59 30.30
CA ASN A 32 18.28 -23.54 30.97
C ASN A 32 18.04 -22.30 30.08
N ILE A 33 18.91 -22.06 29.11
CA ILE A 33 18.81 -20.91 28.20
C ILE A 33 17.72 -21.14 27.14
N ASP A 34 17.59 -22.34 26.63
CA ASP A 34 16.56 -22.68 25.62
C ASP A 34 15.15 -22.58 26.22
N ASP A 35 14.95 -23.00 27.46
CA ASP A 35 13.67 -22.86 28.17
C ASP A 35 13.32 -21.37 28.41
N GLU A 36 14.31 -20.56 28.76
CA GLU A 36 14.13 -19.12 28.94
C GLU A 36 13.81 -18.42 27.61
N ILE A 37 14.50 -18.75 26.51
CA ILE A 37 14.22 -18.25 25.16
C ILE A 37 12.79 -18.64 24.74
N ALA A 38 12.36 -19.89 24.96
CA ALA A 38 11.00 -20.34 24.66
C ALA A 38 9.94 -19.53 25.43
N THR A 39 10.19 -19.31 26.74
CA THR A 39 9.31 -18.51 27.60
C THR A 39 9.21 -17.06 27.13
N LEU A 40 10.33 -16.43 26.79
CA LEU A 40 10.37 -15.06 26.28
C LEU A 40 9.70 -14.96 24.90
N THR A 41 9.90 -15.95 24.03
CA THR A 41 9.25 -16.00 22.71
C THR A 41 7.73 -16.06 22.84
N ALA A 42 7.20 -16.93 23.71
CA ALA A 42 5.76 -16.97 23.98
C ALA A 42 5.23 -15.65 24.56
N LYS A 43 6.04 -14.96 25.39
CA LYS A 43 5.70 -13.64 25.92
C LYS A 43 5.70 -12.57 24.83
N VAL A 44 6.63 -12.62 23.87
CA VAL A 44 6.64 -11.72 22.68
C VAL A 44 5.34 -11.90 21.88
N GLU A 45 4.93 -13.12 21.56
CA GLU A 45 3.71 -13.40 20.80
C GLU A 45 2.46 -12.89 21.54
N THR A 46 2.38 -13.11 22.85
CA THR A 46 1.28 -12.61 23.67
C THR A 46 1.25 -11.09 23.69
N THR A 47 2.40 -10.45 23.86
CA THR A 47 2.53 -8.98 23.90
C THR A 47 2.19 -8.36 22.54
N LEU A 48 2.68 -8.97 21.44
CA LEU A 48 2.33 -8.56 20.07
C LEU A 48 0.81 -8.62 19.86
N THR A 49 0.19 -9.74 20.20
CA THR A 49 -1.26 -9.92 20.07
C THR A 49 -2.01 -8.85 20.84
N GLN A 50 -1.61 -8.58 22.09
CA GLN A 50 -2.23 -7.57 22.93
C GLN A 50 -2.07 -6.15 22.37
N VAL A 51 -0.88 -5.78 21.92
CA VAL A 51 -0.58 -4.45 21.36
C VAL A 51 -1.31 -4.22 20.04
N TYR A 52 -1.33 -5.24 19.16
CA TYR A 52 -1.91 -5.10 17.81
C TYR A 52 -3.42 -5.33 17.76
N SER A 53 -4.05 -5.83 18.83
CA SER A 53 -5.50 -6.03 18.88
C SER A 53 -6.32 -4.74 18.87
N ASP A 54 -5.76 -3.63 19.35
CA ASP A 54 -6.47 -2.35 19.48
C ASP A 54 -5.56 -1.14 19.14
N LEU A 55 -5.05 -1.13 17.90
CA LEU A 55 -4.26 0.00 17.42
C LEU A 55 -5.15 1.20 17.11
N SER A 56 -4.80 2.36 17.67
CA SER A 56 -5.40 3.64 17.28
C SER A 56 -5.14 3.97 15.81
N ALA A 57 -5.94 4.86 15.22
CA ALA A 57 -5.75 5.32 13.84
C ALA A 57 -4.34 5.90 13.58
N TRP A 58 -3.78 6.58 14.60
CA TRP A 58 -2.41 7.08 14.53
C TRP A 58 -1.35 5.95 14.53
N GLN A 59 -1.49 4.97 15.40
CA GLN A 59 -0.60 3.81 15.42
C GLN A 59 -0.68 3.03 14.09
N LYS A 60 -1.88 2.83 13.53
CA LYS A 60 -2.04 2.24 12.19
C LYS A 60 -1.34 3.07 11.10
N THR A 61 -1.40 4.40 11.18
CA THR A 61 -0.64 5.28 10.28
C THR A 61 0.87 5.05 10.41
N GLN A 62 1.37 4.88 11.62
CA GLN A 62 2.78 4.57 11.84
C GLN A 62 3.17 3.19 11.30
N VAL A 63 2.32 2.16 11.50
CA VAL A 63 2.52 0.82 10.91
C VAL A 63 2.49 0.88 9.38
N ALA A 64 1.53 1.62 8.78
CA ALA A 64 1.44 1.79 7.32
C ALA A 64 2.73 2.39 6.71
N ARG A 65 3.42 3.23 7.46
CA ARG A 65 4.68 3.89 7.08
C ARG A 65 5.94 3.12 7.46
N HIS A 66 5.81 1.97 8.11
CA HIS A 66 6.96 1.21 8.59
C HIS A 66 7.88 0.81 7.43
N ALA A 67 9.17 1.10 7.60
CA ALA A 67 10.18 0.96 6.54
C ALA A 67 10.38 -0.49 6.04
N GLY A 68 10.06 -1.47 6.88
CA GLY A 68 10.17 -2.89 6.57
C GLY A 68 8.94 -3.49 5.87
N ARG A 69 7.90 -2.71 5.60
CA ARG A 69 6.74 -3.20 4.82
C ARG A 69 7.18 -3.56 3.39
N PRO A 70 6.54 -4.56 2.76
CA PRO A 70 6.84 -4.87 1.38
C PRO A 70 6.46 -3.71 0.47
N HIS A 71 7.32 -3.41 -0.51
CA HIS A 71 7.14 -2.40 -1.53
C HIS A 71 6.70 -3.00 -2.86
N PHE A 72 6.37 -2.19 -3.85
CA PHE A 72 5.91 -2.64 -5.18
C PHE A 72 6.78 -3.75 -5.77
N SER A 73 8.09 -3.59 -5.72
CA SER A 73 9.05 -4.57 -6.25
C SER A 73 8.98 -5.93 -5.53
N ASP A 74 8.63 -5.96 -4.24
CA ASP A 74 8.47 -7.21 -3.49
C ASP A 74 7.19 -7.96 -3.94
N TYR A 75 6.09 -7.23 -4.11
CA TYR A 75 4.85 -7.80 -4.64
C TYR A 75 5.04 -8.33 -6.05
N VAL A 76 5.69 -7.55 -6.93
CA VAL A 76 5.98 -7.97 -8.31
C VAL A 76 6.83 -9.23 -8.33
N SER A 77 7.93 -9.26 -7.56
CA SER A 77 8.84 -10.41 -7.54
C SER A 77 8.19 -11.72 -7.08
N ARG A 78 7.15 -11.63 -6.21
CA ARG A 78 6.47 -12.81 -5.66
C ARG A 78 5.22 -13.20 -6.43
N LEU A 79 4.48 -12.25 -6.97
CA LEU A 79 3.17 -12.50 -7.59
C LEU A 79 3.18 -12.53 -9.11
N ILE A 80 4.19 -11.94 -9.76
CA ILE A 80 4.21 -11.73 -11.20
C ILE A 80 5.39 -12.47 -11.82
N THR A 81 5.09 -13.34 -12.78
CA THR A 81 6.12 -13.95 -13.64
C THR A 81 6.23 -13.19 -14.97
N ASP A 82 7.36 -13.33 -15.66
CA ASP A 82 7.64 -12.70 -16.96
C ASP A 82 7.45 -11.16 -16.95
N PHE A 83 7.77 -10.53 -15.81
CA PHE A 83 7.58 -9.08 -15.69
C PHE A 83 8.48 -8.32 -16.64
N THR A 84 7.86 -7.50 -17.49
CA THR A 84 8.51 -6.60 -18.43
C THR A 84 8.19 -5.16 -18.04
N PRO A 85 9.11 -4.43 -17.42
CA PRO A 85 8.87 -3.03 -17.03
C PRO A 85 8.74 -2.12 -18.25
N LEU A 86 7.85 -1.15 -18.19
CA LEU A 86 7.59 -0.18 -19.26
C LEU A 86 7.78 1.25 -18.73
N ALA A 87 8.95 1.82 -18.99
CA ALA A 87 9.34 3.14 -18.54
C ALA A 87 8.80 4.28 -19.42
N GLY A 88 8.73 5.48 -18.85
CA GLY A 88 8.48 6.75 -19.52
C GLY A 88 7.03 7.05 -19.87
N ASP A 89 6.73 8.35 -19.93
CA ASP A 89 5.40 8.87 -20.25
C ASP A 89 5.17 9.14 -21.76
N ARG A 90 6.21 8.98 -22.57
CA ARG A 90 6.23 9.33 -24.02
C ARG A 90 6.04 10.83 -24.30
N GLY A 91 6.21 11.66 -23.29
CA GLY A 91 6.08 13.10 -23.40
C GLY A 91 7.34 13.84 -22.94
N PHE A 92 7.73 13.64 -21.68
CA PHE A 92 8.83 14.37 -21.07
C PHE A 92 9.92 13.46 -20.51
N SER A 93 9.58 12.54 -19.59
CA SER A 93 10.57 11.74 -18.87
C SER A 93 9.97 10.44 -18.32
N ASP A 94 10.79 9.68 -17.63
CA ASP A 94 10.32 8.64 -16.73
C ASP A 94 10.22 9.15 -15.30
N ASP A 95 9.30 8.59 -14.54
CA ASP A 95 9.15 8.82 -13.09
C ASP A 95 9.28 7.48 -12.38
N GLN A 96 10.24 7.38 -11.47
CA GLN A 96 10.55 6.15 -10.75
C GLN A 96 9.65 5.92 -9.52
N ALA A 97 8.81 6.91 -9.14
CA ALA A 97 7.86 6.74 -8.05
C ALA A 97 6.64 5.91 -8.45
N ILE A 98 6.24 5.93 -9.73
CA ILE A 98 5.30 4.96 -10.29
C ILE A 98 6.06 3.99 -11.19
N MET A 99 6.03 2.74 -10.84
CA MET A 99 6.53 1.64 -11.66
C MET A 99 5.37 0.87 -12.29
N GLY A 100 5.63 0.18 -13.38
CA GLY A 100 4.62 -0.68 -13.99
C GLY A 100 5.11 -1.35 -15.26
N GLY A 101 4.31 -2.29 -15.75
CA GLY A 101 4.65 -3.08 -16.92
C GLY A 101 3.65 -4.19 -17.19
N LEU A 102 4.04 -5.08 -18.07
CA LEU A 102 3.33 -6.31 -18.40
C LEU A 102 3.90 -7.49 -17.61
N GLY A 103 3.08 -8.46 -17.29
CA GLY A 103 3.52 -9.70 -16.67
C GLY A 103 2.42 -10.75 -16.65
N ARG A 104 2.68 -11.86 -15.95
CA ARG A 104 1.69 -12.91 -15.73
C ARG A 104 1.40 -13.05 -14.26
N PHE A 105 0.15 -12.85 -13.90
CA PHE A 105 -0.37 -13.14 -12.57
C PHE A 105 -1.11 -14.48 -12.61
N ARG A 106 -0.57 -15.48 -11.93
CA ARG A 106 -1.13 -16.85 -11.94
C ARG A 106 -1.43 -17.39 -13.36
N GLY A 107 -0.54 -17.11 -14.30
CA GLY A 107 -0.67 -17.53 -15.69
C GLY A 107 -1.49 -16.60 -16.59
N GLN A 108 -2.30 -15.69 -16.05
CA GLN A 108 -3.05 -14.68 -16.78
C GLN A 108 -2.16 -13.47 -17.09
N SER A 109 -2.16 -13.00 -18.33
CA SER A 109 -1.48 -11.75 -18.71
C SER A 109 -2.18 -10.56 -18.09
N VAL A 110 -1.41 -9.68 -17.45
CA VAL A 110 -1.93 -8.49 -16.75
C VAL A 110 -1.04 -7.28 -16.99
N VAL A 111 -1.60 -6.11 -16.79
CA VAL A 111 -0.86 -4.88 -16.53
C VAL A 111 -0.78 -4.68 -15.02
N ILE A 112 0.42 -4.45 -14.51
CA ILE A 112 0.61 -4.07 -13.10
C ILE A 112 1.25 -2.70 -13.02
N ILE A 113 0.71 -1.82 -12.17
CA ILE A 113 1.21 -0.47 -11.87
C ILE A 113 1.24 -0.28 -10.36
N GLY A 114 2.11 0.58 -9.85
CA GLY A 114 2.10 0.89 -8.42
C GLY A 114 3.18 1.88 -8.01
N HIS A 115 3.04 2.35 -6.77
CA HIS A 115 4.03 3.22 -6.17
C HIS A 115 5.18 2.41 -5.60
N GLU A 116 6.41 2.82 -5.92
CA GLU A 116 7.62 2.29 -5.30
C GLU A 116 8.23 3.36 -4.40
N LYS A 117 8.44 3.02 -3.13
CA LYS A 117 9.05 3.93 -2.14
C LYS A 117 10.55 3.77 -1.98
N GLY A 118 11.06 2.59 -2.30
CA GLY A 118 12.45 2.19 -2.04
C GLY A 118 12.69 1.73 -0.60
N LYS A 119 13.70 0.86 -0.42
CA LYS A 119 14.00 0.17 0.86
C LYS A 119 15.05 0.86 1.72
N ASP A 120 15.98 1.55 1.11
CA ASP A 120 17.09 2.27 1.73
C ASP A 120 17.11 3.74 1.29
N THR A 121 17.99 4.54 1.87
CA THR A 121 18.05 5.98 1.62
C THR A 121 18.26 6.30 0.13
N ASN A 122 19.13 5.57 -0.55
CA ASN A 122 19.45 5.84 -1.96
C ASN A 122 18.28 5.47 -2.87
N SER A 123 17.69 4.29 -2.67
CA SER A 123 16.51 3.86 -3.43
C SER A 123 15.29 4.74 -3.15
N ARG A 124 15.10 5.21 -1.90
CA ARG A 124 14.03 6.17 -1.56
C ARG A 124 14.19 7.50 -2.28
N LEU A 125 15.40 8.03 -2.36
CA LEU A 125 15.68 9.24 -3.13
C LEU A 125 15.42 9.00 -4.63
N HIS A 126 15.84 7.85 -5.16
CA HIS A 126 15.61 7.48 -6.55
C HIS A 126 14.12 7.40 -6.90
N HIS A 127 13.32 6.79 -6.04
CA HIS A 127 11.86 6.65 -6.19
C HIS A 127 11.08 7.84 -5.61
N ASN A 128 11.75 8.92 -5.25
CA ASN A 128 11.13 10.13 -4.68
C ASN A 128 10.14 9.80 -3.55
N PHE A 129 10.46 8.81 -2.69
CA PHE A 129 9.62 8.34 -1.58
C PHE A 129 8.21 7.92 -1.99
N GLY A 130 8.02 7.46 -3.22
CA GLY A 130 6.71 7.10 -3.78
C GLY A 130 5.85 8.29 -4.17
N MET A 131 6.37 9.52 -4.11
CA MET A 131 5.66 10.73 -4.52
C MET A 131 5.87 10.99 -6.01
N ALA A 132 4.88 10.63 -6.82
CA ALA A 132 4.98 10.72 -8.27
C ALA A 132 4.88 12.16 -8.78
N ARG A 133 5.64 12.44 -9.84
CA ARG A 133 5.52 13.62 -10.69
C ARG A 133 4.52 13.38 -11.82
N PRO A 134 4.14 14.40 -12.62
CA PRO A 134 3.18 14.24 -13.71
C PRO A 134 3.49 13.08 -14.67
N GLU A 135 4.79 12.82 -14.89
CA GLU A 135 5.28 11.76 -15.77
C GLU A 135 4.86 10.37 -15.28
N GLY A 136 4.81 10.15 -13.96
CA GLY A 136 4.37 8.90 -13.37
C GLY A 136 2.89 8.63 -13.66
N TYR A 137 2.04 9.62 -13.48
CA TYR A 137 0.59 9.50 -13.77
C TYR A 137 0.32 9.34 -15.28
N ARG A 138 1.06 10.07 -16.13
CA ARG A 138 0.96 9.88 -17.59
C ARG A 138 1.43 8.50 -18.04
N LYS A 139 2.48 7.96 -17.39
CA LYS A 139 2.90 6.56 -17.59
C LYS A 139 1.79 5.58 -17.18
N ALA A 140 1.15 5.81 -16.03
CA ALA A 140 0.01 4.98 -15.60
C ALA A 140 -1.12 5.00 -16.62
N VAL A 141 -1.51 6.18 -17.13
CA VAL A 141 -2.50 6.31 -18.22
C VAL A 141 -2.10 5.50 -19.45
N ARG A 142 -0.85 5.62 -19.90
CA ARG A 142 -0.34 4.88 -21.06
C ARG A 142 -0.41 3.36 -20.86
N LEU A 143 -0.11 2.87 -19.65
CA LEU A 143 -0.20 1.44 -19.33
C LEU A 143 -1.66 0.98 -19.27
N MET A 144 -2.55 1.79 -18.73
CA MET A 144 -3.99 1.53 -18.72
C MET A 144 -4.59 1.54 -20.13
N ASP A 145 -4.14 2.44 -21.03
CA ASP A 145 -4.52 2.42 -22.45
C ASP A 145 -4.06 1.12 -23.15
N LEU A 146 -2.88 0.62 -22.78
CA LEU A 146 -2.39 -0.66 -23.29
C LEU A 146 -3.26 -1.81 -22.79
N ALA A 147 -3.60 -1.82 -21.49
CA ALA A 147 -4.48 -2.81 -20.88
C ALA A 147 -5.83 -2.87 -21.59
N ASP A 148 -6.47 -1.72 -21.77
CA ASP A 148 -7.77 -1.59 -22.43
C ASP A 148 -7.75 -2.10 -23.89
N ARG A 149 -6.70 -1.71 -24.63
CA ARG A 149 -6.51 -2.11 -26.03
C ARG A 149 -6.37 -3.62 -26.22
N TYR A 150 -5.70 -4.29 -25.29
CA TYR A 150 -5.40 -5.73 -25.40
C TYR A 150 -6.27 -6.61 -24.50
N GLY A 151 -7.27 -6.03 -23.84
CA GLY A 151 -8.17 -6.77 -22.95
C GLY A 151 -7.48 -7.35 -21.72
N LEU A 152 -6.46 -6.66 -21.18
CA LEU A 152 -5.68 -7.13 -20.04
C LEU A 152 -6.21 -6.54 -18.73
N PRO A 153 -6.45 -7.35 -17.69
CA PRO A 153 -6.77 -6.81 -16.37
C PRO A 153 -5.65 -5.92 -15.83
N VAL A 154 -6.04 -4.93 -15.03
CA VAL A 154 -5.12 -4.01 -14.36
C VAL A 154 -5.07 -4.31 -12.86
N ILE A 155 -3.88 -4.50 -12.33
CA ILE A 155 -3.60 -4.56 -10.89
C ILE A 155 -2.85 -3.28 -10.52
N SER A 156 -3.35 -2.52 -9.55
CA SER A 156 -2.64 -1.35 -9.04
C SER A 156 -2.31 -1.49 -7.55
N LEU A 157 -1.08 -1.13 -7.17
CA LEU A 157 -0.60 -1.16 -5.79
C LEU A 157 -0.30 0.26 -5.32
N VAL A 158 -1.00 0.70 -4.29
CA VAL A 158 -0.92 2.08 -3.79
C VAL A 158 -0.10 2.12 -2.50
N ASP A 159 0.99 2.87 -2.54
CA ASP A 159 1.79 3.20 -1.36
C ASP A 159 2.51 4.54 -1.56
N THR A 160 1.83 5.62 -1.28
CA THR A 160 2.33 7.00 -1.42
C THR A 160 1.77 7.90 -0.33
N SER A 161 2.57 8.83 0.15
CA SER A 161 2.09 9.92 1.02
C SER A 161 1.31 11.01 0.24
N GLY A 162 1.36 10.98 -1.09
CA GLY A 162 0.71 11.93 -1.99
C GLY A 162 1.50 12.17 -3.26
N ALA A 163 0.99 13.05 -4.11
CA ALA A 163 1.70 13.52 -5.29
C ALA A 163 2.86 14.45 -4.91
N TYR A 164 3.93 14.47 -5.71
CA TYR A 164 5.06 15.38 -5.47
C TYR A 164 4.63 16.84 -5.57
N PRO A 165 4.83 17.67 -4.52
CA PRO A 165 4.32 19.04 -4.45
C PRO A 165 5.31 20.11 -4.97
N GLY A 166 6.35 19.70 -5.69
CA GLY A 166 7.41 20.62 -6.14
C GLY A 166 7.01 21.46 -7.36
N VAL A 167 7.60 22.66 -7.47
CA VAL A 167 7.36 23.62 -8.56
C VAL A 167 7.47 22.99 -9.93
N GLY A 168 8.50 22.18 -10.19
CA GLY A 168 8.65 21.52 -11.48
C GLY A 168 7.55 20.49 -11.82
N ALA A 169 6.82 19.97 -10.83
CA ALA A 169 5.64 19.15 -11.09
C ALA A 169 4.43 20.03 -11.46
N GLU A 170 4.24 21.14 -10.77
CA GLU A 170 3.18 22.11 -11.09
C GLU A 170 3.35 22.68 -12.51
N GLU A 171 4.56 23.07 -12.89
CA GLU A 171 4.90 23.57 -14.24
C GLU A 171 4.59 22.57 -15.34
N ARG A 172 4.63 21.26 -15.04
CA ARG A 172 4.33 20.20 -16.00
C ARG A 172 2.95 19.58 -15.86
N GLY A 173 2.04 20.25 -15.11
CA GLY A 173 0.63 19.90 -15.03
C GLY A 173 0.33 18.75 -14.08
N GLN A 174 0.80 18.83 -12.82
CA GLN A 174 0.56 17.80 -11.81
C GLN A 174 -0.93 17.49 -11.61
N ALA A 175 -1.75 18.53 -11.43
CA ALA A 175 -3.18 18.37 -11.21
C ALA A 175 -3.89 17.75 -12.42
N GLU A 176 -3.54 18.17 -13.63
CA GLU A 176 -4.09 17.59 -14.90
C GLU A 176 -3.70 16.11 -15.02
N ALA A 177 -2.44 15.76 -14.78
CA ALA A 177 -1.97 14.39 -14.90
C ALA A 177 -2.67 13.44 -13.89
N ILE A 178 -2.91 13.90 -12.67
CA ILE A 178 -3.68 13.17 -11.65
C ILE A 178 -5.12 12.98 -12.10
N ALA A 179 -5.79 14.08 -12.51
CA ALA A 179 -7.18 14.04 -12.93
C ALA A 179 -7.39 13.13 -14.14
N ARG A 180 -6.49 13.20 -15.13
CA ARG A 180 -6.50 12.35 -16.31
C ARG A 180 -6.28 10.88 -15.98
N SER A 181 -5.39 10.58 -15.05
CA SER A 181 -5.17 9.20 -14.59
C SER A 181 -6.41 8.64 -13.87
N THR A 182 -7.03 9.44 -13.01
CA THR A 182 -8.29 9.06 -12.34
C THR A 182 -9.41 8.83 -13.37
N ALA A 183 -9.58 9.73 -14.31
CA ALA A 183 -10.55 9.60 -15.39
C ALA A 183 -10.31 8.33 -16.23
N LYS A 184 -9.04 8.00 -16.52
CA LYS A 184 -8.70 6.77 -17.25
C LYS A 184 -9.02 5.51 -16.43
N CYS A 185 -8.80 5.51 -15.12
CA CYS A 185 -9.25 4.41 -14.25
C CYS A 185 -10.76 4.16 -14.40
N LEU A 186 -11.55 5.24 -14.38
CA LEU A 186 -13.02 5.16 -14.49
C LEU A 186 -13.48 4.67 -15.87
N ASP A 187 -12.77 5.04 -16.94
CA ASP A 187 -13.15 4.72 -18.34
C ASP A 187 -12.73 3.32 -18.79
N LEU A 188 -11.89 2.59 -18.04
CA LEU A 188 -11.40 1.26 -18.40
C LEU A 188 -12.54 0.27 -18.64
N LYS A 189 -12.46 -0.50 -19.75
CA LYS A 189 -13.36 -1.60 -20.09
C LYS A 189 -12.82 -2.99 -19.72
N VAL A 190 -11.76 -3.01 -18.92
CA VAL A 190 -11.16 -4.24 -18.39
C VAL A 190 -11.28 -4.26 -16.86
N PRO A 191 -11.21 -5.44 -16.21
CA PRO A 191 -11.17 -5.52 -14.76
C PRO A 191 -10.00 -4.72 -14.18
N MET A 192 -10.26 -3.94 -13.14
CA MET A 192 -9.24 -3.24 -12.40
C MET A 192 -9.40 -3.50 -10.90
N ILE A 193 -8.33 -3.98 -10.27
CA ILE A 193 -8.23 -4.17 -8.83
C ILE A 193 -7.15 -3.22 -8.29
N SER A 194 -7.49 -2.43 -7.29
CA SER A 194 -6.54 -1.58 -6.58
C SER A 194 -6.34 -2.05 -5.15
N ALA A 195 -5.10 -2.14 -4.70
CA ALA A 195 -4.76 -2.50 -3.34
C ALA A 195 -3.96 -1.39 -2.66
N ILE A 196 -4.47 -0.87 -1.53
CA ILE A 196 -3.73 0.05 -0.67
C ILE A 196 -2.87 -0.80 0.26
N VAL A 197 -1.56 -0.82 0.03
CA VAL A 197 -0.63 -1.74 0.72
C VAL A 197 0.20 -1.07 1.82
N GLY A 198 0.12 0.25 1.89
CA GLY A 198 0.78 1.06 2.90
C GLY A 198 0.01 2.35 3.12
N GLU A 199 0.50 3.46 2.64
CA GLU A 199 -0.13 4.76 2.74
C GLU A 199 -0.79 5.16 1.42
N GLY A 200 -2.10 5.44 1.44
CA GLY A 200 -2.85 5.95 0.29
C GLY A 200 -3.11 7.43 0.45
N GLY A 201 -2.19 8.28 -0.02
CA GLY A 201 -2.25 9.72 0.16
C GLY A 201 -2.89 10.47 -1.00
N SER A 202 -4.03 11.14 -0.73
CA SER A 202 -4.60 12.21 -1.55
C SER A 202 -4.73 11.89 -3.06
N GLY A 203 -4.51 12.88 -3.92
CA GLY A 203 -4.52 12.76 -5.37
C GLY A 203 -3.54 11.73 -5.92
N GLY A 204 -2.40 11.53 -5.24
CA GLY A 204 -1.42 10.51 -5.61
C GLY A 204 -2.00 9.10 -5.58
N ALA A 205 -2.80 8.80 -4.57
CA ALA A 205 -3.44 7.51 -4.42
C ALA A 205 -4.62 7.33 -5.39
N ILE A 206 -5.56 8.29 -5.43
CA ILE A 206 -6.77 8.16 -6.24
C ILE A 206 -6.45 8.06 -7.74
N ALA A 207 -5.35 8.65 -8.18
CA ALA A 207 -4.90 8.61 -9.57
C ALA A 207 -4.76 7.19 -10.16
N ILE A 208 -4.56 6.17 -9.32
CA ILE A 208 -4.49 4.77 -9.73
C ILE A 208 -5.37 3.85 -8.87
N ALA A 209 -6.29 4.42 -8.05
CA ALA A 209 -7.13 3.65 -7.13
C ALA A 209 -8.62 3.63 -7.50
N ALA A 210 -9.07 4.34 -8.54
CA ALA A 210 -10.47 4.37 -8.94
C ALA A 210 -10.86 3.07 -9.70
N ALA A 211 -10.90 1.93 -8.99
CA ALA A 211 -11.00 0.58 -9.52
C ALA A 211 -12.36 -0.09 -9.27
N ASN A 212 -12.65 -1.19 -10.00
CA ASN A 212 -13.84 -2.04 -9.76
C ASN A 212 -13.85 -2.57 -8.32
N ARG A 213 -12.67 -2.96 -7.82
CA ARG A 213 -12.48 -3.36 -6.43
C ARG A 213 -11.29 -2.62 -5.84
N VAL A 214 -11.51 -2.03 -4.68
CA VAL A 214 -10.49 -1.37 -3.87
C VAL A 214 -10.35 -2.16 -2.58
N ILE A 215 -9.17 -2.75 -2.36
CA ILE A 215 -8.88 -3.54 -1.17
C ILE A 215 -7.76 -2.88 -0.37
N MET A 216 -7.74 -3.13 0.92
CA MET A 216 -6.71 -2.56 1.80
C MET A 216 -6.09 -3.64 2.68
N LEU A 217 -4.80 -3.53 2.94
CA LEU A 217 -4.20 -4.27 4.05
C LEU A 217 -4.70 -3.71 5.38
N GLU A 218 -4.79 -4.55 6.40
CA GLU A 218 -5.44 -4.25 7.69
C GLU A 218 -4.89 -3.01 8.40
N HIS A 219 -3.58 -2.79 8.29
CA HIS A 219 -2.90 -1.66 8.91
C HIS A 219 -2.46 -0.60 7.89
N SER A 220 -2.96 -0.64 6.66
CA SER A 220 -2.81 0.47 5.72
C SER A 220 -3.78 1.61 6.05
N VAL A 221 -3.49 2.78 5.50
CA VAL A 221 -4.31 3.99 5.67
C VAL A 221 -4.59 4.63 4.31
N TYR A 222 -5.79 5.22 4.15
CA TYR A 222 -6.18 5.91 2.93
C TYR A 222 -6.92 7.20 3.27
N ALA A 223 -6.39 8.34 2.87
CA ALA A 223 -6.91 9.65 3.26
C ALA A 223 -6.63 10.73 2.21
N VAL A 224 -7.45 11.77 2.23
CA VAL A 224 -7.29 12.96 1.35
C VAL A 224 -6.10 13.84 1.74
N ILE A 225 -5.63 13.74 2.98
CA ILE A 225 -4.52 14.52 3.53
C ILE A 225 -3.85 13.71 4.65
N SER A 226 -2.56 13.94 4.88
CA SER A 226 -1.87 13.35 6.02
C SER A 226 -2.42 13.88 7.36
N PRO A 227 -2.43 13.07 8.44
CA PRO A 227 -2.85 13.56 9.76
C PRO A 227 -2.10 14.80 10.23
N GLU A 228 -0.80 14.87 9.97
CA GLU A 228 0.04 16.03 10.30
C GLU A 228 -0.38 17.27 9.50
N GLY A 229 -0.65 17.11 8.20
CA GLY A 229 -1.13 18.20 7.34
C GLY A 229 -2.50 18.71 7.81
N CYS A 230 -3.42 17.81 8.11
CA CYS A 230 -4.73 18.14 8.66
C CYS A 230 -4.60 18.89 10.00
N ALA A 231 -3.78 18.38 10.91
CA ALA A 231 -3.54 19.01 12.20
C ALA A 231 -2.93 20.41 12.06
N SER A 232 -1.98 20.58 11.14
CA SER A 232 -1.36 21.88 10.87
C SER A 232 -2.34 22.91 10.33
N ILE A 233 -3.28 22.49 9.48
CA ILE A 233 -4.31 23.40 8.94
C ILE A 233 -5.34 23.77 10.01
N LEU A 234 -5.82 22.80 10.79
CA LEU A 234 -6.91 23.03 11.74
C LEU A 234 -6.47 23.61 13.07
N TRP A 235 -5.30 23.20 13.55
CA TRP A 235 -4.82 23.58 14.91
C TRP A 235 -3.48 24.29 14.93
N HIS A 236 -2.89 24.59 13.75
CA HIS A 236 -1.59 25.24 13.60
C HIS A 236 -0.43 24.54 14.31
N THR A 237 -0.58 23.20 14.54
CA THR A 237 0.48 22.35 15.11
C THR A 237 0.33 20.91 14.59
N ALA A 238 1.46 20.26 14.30
CA ALA A 238 1.48 18.85 13.91
C ALA A 238 1.29 17.89 15.11
N ASP A 239 1.44 18.36 16.35
CA ASP A 239 1.30 17.55 17.58
C ASP A 239 -0.09 16.94 17.72
N LYS A 240 -1.09 17.53 17.06
CA LYS A 240 -2.48 17.03 17.01
C LYS A 240 -2.72 15.96 15.93
N ALA A 241 -1.67 15.46 15.27
CA ALA A 241 -1.79 14.40 14.26
C ALA A 241 -2.56 13.14 14.77
N PRO A 242 -2.38 12.66 16.01
CA PRO A 242 -3.17 11.53 16.51
C PRO A 242 -4.68 11.81 16.54
N GLU A 243 -5.07 13.03 16.89
CA GLU A 243 -6.47 13.46 16.92
C GLU A 243 -7.02 13.61 15.50
N ALA A 244 -6.25 14.21 14.61
CA ALA A 244 -6.57 14.30 13.18
C ALA A 244 -6.77 12.91 12.56
N ALA A 245 -5.88 11.96 12.82
CA ALA A 245 -5.99 10.59 12.30
C ALA A 245 -7.32 9.93 12.70
N LYS A 246 -7.75 10.11 13.96
CA LYS A 246 -9.03 9.60 14.44
C LYS A 246 -10.23 10.23 13.72
N GLN A 247 -10.19 11.55 13.47
CA GLN A 247 -11.29 12.27 12.83
C GLN A 247 -11.37 12.04 11.32
N LEU A 248 -10.24 11.80 10.66
CA LEU A 248 -10.15 11.57 9.22
C LEU A 248 -10.76 10.23 8.77
N LYS A 249 -11.05 9.29 9.71
CA LYS A 249 -11.62 7.98 9.38
C LYS A 249 -10.83 7.25 8.28
N LEU A 250 -9.50 7.23 8.45
CA LEU A 250 -8.55 6.81 7.41
C LEU A 250 -8.15 5.32 7.47
N THR A 251 -8.61 4.58 8.49
CA THR A 251 -8.25 3.17 8.67
C THR A 251 -9.05 2.26 7.73
N ALA A 252 -8.52 1.07 7.43
CA ALA A 252 -9.22 0.09 6.61
C ALA A 252 -10.61 -0.25 7.19
N GLN A 253 -10.72 -0.33 8.52
CA GLN A 253 -11.99 -0.61 9.21
C GLN A 253 -13.01 0.54 9.05
N ASP A 254 -12.56 1.79 9.21
CA ASP A 254 -13.42 2.96 8.97
C ASP A 254 -13.91 2.97 7.51
N LEU A 255 -13.01 2.79 6.55
CA LEU A 255 -13.32 2.90 5.12
C LEU A 255 -14.18 1.74 4.60
N LEU A 256 -14.04 0.54 5.18
CA LEU A 256 -14.96 -0.56 4.89
C LEU A 256 -16.37 -0.24 5.41
N SER A 257 -16.49 0.30 6.63
CA SER A 257 -17.78 0.69 7.21
C SER A 257 -18.48 1.81 6.42
N LEU A 258 -17.70 2.68 5.77
CA LEU A 258 -18.15 3.76 4.89
C LEU A 258 -18.36 3.33 3.43
N SER A 259 -18.16 2.05 3.12
CA SER A 259 -18.26 1.50 1.75
C SER A 259 -17.33 2.16 0.74
N VAL A 260 -16.20 2.73 1.19
CA VAL A 260 -15.15 3.31 0.34
C VAL A 260 -14.25 2.22 -0.23
N ILE A 261 -14.05 1.14 0.52
CA ILE A 261 -13.30 -0.04 0.08
C ILE A 261 -14.18 -1.29 0.11
N ASP A 262 -13.77 -2.32 -0.63
CA ASP A 262 -14.55 -3.56 -0.80
C ASP A 262 -14.12 -4.68 0.16
N LYS A 263 -12.86 -4.70 0.60
CA LYS A 263 -12.34 -5.77 1.47
C LYS A 263 -11.10 -5.34 2.24
N ILE A 264 -10.98 -5.83 3.47
CA ILE A 264 -9.75 -5.78 4.26
C ILE A 264 -9.02 -7.10 4.11
N ILE A 265 -7.71 -7.04 3.90
CA ILE A 265 -6.81 -8.19 3.91
C ILE A 265 -6.06 -8.19 5.24
N SER A 266 -6.30 -9.22 6.05
CA SER A 266 -5.65 -9.36 7.35
C SER A 266 -4.12 -9.45 7.20
N GLU A 267 -3.42 -8.79 8.09
CA GLU A 267 -1.97 -8.87 8.21
C GLU A 267 -1.58 -9.88 9.30
N PRO A 268 -0.39 -10.48 9.21
CA PRO A 268 0.17 -11.24 10.32
C PRO A 268 0.26 -10.41 11.60
N ILE A 269 0.24 -11.08 12.75
CA ILE A 269 0.39 -10.41 14.05
C ILE A 269 1.70 -9.61 14.05
N GLY A 270 1.60 -8.33 14.37
CA GLY A 270 2.72 -7.39 14.31
C GLY A 270 2.89 -6.71 12.94
N GLY A 271 2.00 -6.95 11.97
CA GLY A 271 1.94 -6.23 10.68
C GLY A 271 2.74 -6.88 9.54
N ALA A 272 2.52 -6.37 8.33
CA ALA A 272 3.09 -6.89 7.08
C ALA A 272 4.62 -6.91 7.05
N HIS A 273 5.29 -6.06 7.81
CA HIS A 273 6.75 -6.01 7.87
C HIS A 273 7.38 -7.18 8.64
N ARG A 274 6.61 -7.88 9.49
CA ARG A 274 7.10 -9.05 10.23
C ARG A 274 7.01 -10.34 9.41
N ASP A 275 6.00 -10.45 8.55
CA ASP A 275 5.88 -11.55 7.57
C ASP A 275 5.37 -11.02 6.22
N PRO A 276 6.28 -10.45 5.43
CA PRO A 276 5.94 -9.95 4.09
C PRO A 276 5.43 -11.06 3.16
N GLY A 277 5.95 -12.29 3.32
CA GLY A 277 5.58 -13.41 2.48
C GLY A 277 4.11 -13.76 2.58
N THR A 278 3.63 -14.04 3.80
CA THR A 278 2.23 -14.34 4.08
C THR A 278 1.31 -13.19 3.69
N THR A 279 1.73 -11.94 3.92
CA THR A 279 0.96 -10.75 3.53
C THR A 279 0.77 -10.68 2.01
N ILE A 280 1.85 -10.85 1.23
CA ILE A 280 1.81 -10.80 -0.23
C ILE A 280 0.95 -11.93 -0.79
N ASP A 281 1.07 -13.15 -0.25
CA ASP A 281 0.28 -14.30 -0.68
C ASP A 281 -1.21 -14.10 -0.41
N SER A 282 -1.57 -13.59 0.78
CA SER A 282 -2.95 -13.28 1.15
C SER A 282 -3.57 -12.22 0.23
N LEU A 283 -2.81 -11.16 -0.09
CA LEU A 283 -3.21 -10.15 -1.05
C LEU A 283 -3.39 -10.77 -2.45
N GLY A 284 -2.44 -11.60 -2.89
CA GLY A 284 -2.52 -12.31 -4.18
C GLY A 284 -3.74 -13.20 -4.29
N ASN A 285 -4.14 -13.88 -3.21
CA ASN A 285 -5.37 -14.68 -3.19
C ASN A 285 -6.60 -13.80 -3.41
N ALA A 286 -6.72 -12.69 -2.68
CA ALA A 286 -7.86 -11.78 -2.82
C ALA A 286 -7.94 -11.12 -4.20
N ILE A 287 -6.80 -10.74 -4.79
CA ILE A 287 -6.75 -10.21 -6.16
C ILE A 287 -7.25 -11.26 -7.15
N ASN A 288 -6.82 -12.52 -7.00
CA ASN A 288 -7.25 -13.60 -7.88
C ASN A 288 -8.77 -13.86 -7.81
N ASP A 289 -9.31 -13.88 -6.60
CA ASP A 289 -10.75 -14.08 -6.40
C ASP A 289 -11.54 -12.99 -7.14
N TYR A 290 -11.19 -11.73 -6.97
CA TYR A 290 -11.86 -10.61 -7.63
C TYR A 290 -11.64 -10.56 -9.15
N LEU A 291 -10.44 -10.93 -9.63
CA LEU A 291 -10.23 -11.02 -11.09
C LEU A 291 -11.10 -12.12 -11.70
N THR A 292 -11.26 -13.26 -10.99
CA THR A 292 -12.16 -14.33 -11.41
C THR A 292 -13.61 -13.87 -11.44
N ASP A 293 -14.08 -13.18 -10.38
CA ASP A 293 -15.45 -12.64 -10.31
C ASP A 293 -15.77 -11.64 -11.42
N LEU A 294 -14.77 -10.93 -11.90
CA LEU A 294 -14.94 -9.87 -12.91
C LEU A 294 -14.66 -10.35 -14.35
N SER A 295 -14.13 -11.56 -14.53
CA SER A 295 -13.60 -12.04 -15.83
C SER A 295 -14.65 -12.12 -16.93
N ASP A 296 -15.89 -12.49 -16.58
CA ASP A 296 -16.97 -12.74 -17.55
C ASP A 296 -17.91 -11.55 -17.74
N ILE A 297 -17.63 -10.43 -17.02
CA ILE A 297 -18.46 -9.22 -17.11
C ILE A 297 -18.05 -8.42 -18.35
N PRO A 298 -19.02 -8.04 -19.23
CA PRO A 298 -18.76 -7.20 -20.39
C PRO A 298 -18.10 -5.87 -20.02
N GLY A 299 -17.18 -5.38 -20.85
CA GLY A 299 -16.38 -4.20 -20.55
C GLY A 299 -17.19 -2.92 -20.27
N ASP A 300 -18.30 -2.70 -20.99
CA ASP A 300 -19.18 -1.55 -20.75
C ASP A 300 -19.91 -1.68 -19.38
N GLU A 301 -20.26 -2.88 -18.98
CA GLU A 301 -20.85 -3.14 -17.67
C GLU A 301 -19.82 -2.96 -16.54
N LEU A 302 -18.57 -3.41 -16.75
CA LEU A 302 -17.47 -3.16 -15.80
C LEU A 302 -17.24 -1.68 -15.56
N ARG A 303 -17.25 -0.89 -16.66
CA ARG A 303 -17.12 0.56 -16.59
C ARG A 303 -18.30 1.19 -15.85
N GLN A 304 -19.53 0.86 -16.22
CA GLN A 304 -20.73 1.41 -15.60
C GLN A 304 -20.81 1.06 -14.10
N ALA A 305 -20.55 -0.19 -13.74
CA ALA A 305 -20.54 -0.60 -12.33
C ALA A 305 -19.47 0.15 -11.49
N ARG A 306 -18.33 0.49 -12.11
CA ARG A 306 -17.30 1.30 -11.46
C ARG A 306 -17.76 2.75 -11.27
N GLU A 307 -18.33 3.38 -12.29
CA GLU A 307 -18.90 4.73 -12.21
C GLU A 307 -19.99 4.79 -11.13
N ASP A 308 -20.93 3.88 -11.15
CA ASP A 308 -22.04 3.80 -10.18
C ASP A 308 -21.52 3.65 -8.75
N LYS A 309 -20.50 2.83 -8.53
CA LYS A 309 -19.85 2.66 -7.24
C LYS A 309 -19.32 3.98 -6.69
N PHE A 310 -18.58 4.74 -7.49
CA PHE A 310 -18.01 6.02 -7.02
C PHE A 310 -19.07 7.11 -6.88
N LEU A 311 -20.11 7.12 -7.70
CA LEU A 311 -21.25 8.04 -7.55
C LEU A 311 -22.09 7.74 -6.31
N ALA A 312 -22.16 6.49 -5.87
CA ALA A 312 -22.86 6.10 -4.65
C ALA A 312 -22.13 6.50 -3.36
N MET A 313 -20.83 6.77 -3.42
CA MET A 313 -20.05 7.19 -2.25
C MET A 313 -20.51 8.56 -1.75
N GLY A 314 -20.92 8.64 -0.47
CA GLY A 314 -21.41 9.88 0.15
C GLY A 314 -22.84 10.27 -0.23
N ALA A 315 -23.56 9.45 -1.00
CA ALA A 315 -25.00 9.59 -1.13
C ALA A 315 -25.69 9.18 0.18
N LEU A 316 -26.36 10.14 0.85
CA LEU A 316 -27.11 9.96 2.10
C LEU A 316 -28.55 9.49 1.81
#